data_b3a4663c38d460da931515e34510c7aa
#
_entry.id   b3a4663c38d460da931515e34510c7aa
#
_cell.length_a   1.000
_cell.length_b   1.000
_cell.length_c   1.000
_cell.angle_alpha   90.00
_cell.angle_beta   90.00
_cell.angle_gamma   90.00
#
_symmetry.space_group_name_H-M   'P 1'
#
loop_
_entity.id
_entity.type
_entity.pdbx_description
1 polymer ?
#
loop_
_entity_poly.entity_id
_entity_poly.type
_entity_poly.pdbx_seq_one_letter_code
_entity_poly.pdbx_strand_id
1 'polypeptide(L)'
;DLYGGCIRLFRNVSEKNGIKFSNIDCCRENIENFITPETKAVYIEMPTNPMMNVTDIAAVSEIAKKHGLLLIVDNTFMSPYFQNPLDLGADIVVHSGTKYLGGHNDTLAGFLVTNKPDIGEKFAFLIKTTGAGLSPFDSFLILRGIKTLAVRMEKAQENALKIAEWLKLQKSVTRVIYPGLPEHQGYEIMKKQARGFGAMLTFQVESKKFALSILEKVRMICGKSRRSGNADYLSHYTDSFRCTAGNP
;
A
#
# COMPACT_ATOMS: atom_id res chain seq x y z
N ASP A 1 2.35 -10.11 0.69
CA ASP A 1 1.29 -9.37 0.01
C ASP A 1 1.79 -7.96 -0.28
N LEU A 2 1.88 -7.56 -1.55
CA LEU A 2 2.39 -6.28 -2.02
C LEU A 2 1.62 -5.82 -3.24
N TYR A 3 1.60 -4.52 -3.47
CA TYR A 3 1.07 -3.92 -4.70
C TYR A 3 1.71 -4.55 -5.96
N GLY A 4 0.88 -4.95 -6.91
CA GLY A 4 1.35 -5.65 -8.13
C GLY A 4 2.38 -4.87 -8.94
N GLY A 5 2.40 -3.52 -8.85
CA GLY A 5 3.44 -2.68 -9.45
C GLY A 5 4.81 -2.88 -8.83
N CYS A 6 4.88 -3.02 -7.50
CA CYS A 6 6.14 -3.32 -6.79
C CYS A 6 6.66 -4.70 -7.19
N ILE A 7 5.77 -5.71 -7.25
CA ILE A 7 6.15 -7.07 -7.69
C ILE A 7 6.68 -7.05 -9.13
N ARG A 8 6.03 -6.30 -10.04
CA ARG A 8 6.52 -6.14 -11.42
C ARG A 8 7.89 -5.46 -11.48
N LEU A 9 8.10 -4.40 -10.69
CA LEU A 9 9.38 -3.73 -10.58
C LEU A 9 10.47 -4.69 -10.10
N PHE A 10 10.21 -5.42 -9.04
CA PHE A 10 11.17 -6.37 -8.45
C PHE A 10 11.54 -7.45 -9.46
N ARG A 11 10.57 -8.16 -10.02
CA ARG A 11 10.82 -9.28 -10.95
C ARG A 11 11.37 -8.87 -12.30
N ASN A 12 10.86 -7.78 -12.88
CA ASN A 12 11.19 -7.43 -14.27
C ASN A 12 12.36 -6.45 -14.41
N VAL A 13 12.70 -5.72 -13.35
CA VAL A 13 13.77 -4.74 -13.38
C VAL A 13 14.83 -5.10 -12.34
N SER A 14 14.49 -5.20 -11.08
CA SER A 14 15.48 -5.33 -10.02
C SER A 14 16.20 -6.68 -10.03
N GLU A 15 15.50 -7.80 -10.29
CA GLU A 15 16.13 -9.12 -10.42
C GLU A 15 17.09 -9.17 -11.62
N LYS A 16 16.76 -8.51 -12.73
CA LYS A 16 17.65 -8.40 -13.90
C LYS A 16 18.92 -7.59 -13.60
N ASN A 17 18.89 -6.74 -12.60
CA ASN A 17 20.05 -6.00 -12.10
C ASN A 17 20.75 -6.70 -10.91
N GLY A 18 20.49 -7.99 -10.71
CA GLY A 18 21.17 -8.82 -9.72
C GLY A 18 20.64 -8.72 -8.30
N ILE A 19 19.51 -8.05 -8.06
CA ILE A 19 18.87 -7.97 -6.75
C ILE A 19 17.97 -9.20 -6.56
N LYS A 20 18.17 -9.95 -5.49
CA LYS A 20 17.34 -11.10 -5.12
C LYS A 20 16.28 -10.70 -4.12
N PHE A 21 15.11 -11.33 -4.18
CA PHE A 21 13.99 -11.07 -3.29
C PHE A 21 13.49 -12.35 -2.63
N SER A 22 13.29 -12.31 -1.31
CA SER A 22 12.53 -13.31 -0.55
C SER A 22 11.16 -12.71 -0.22
N ASN A 23 10.08 -13.41 -0.59
CA ASN A 23 8.71 -12.98 -0.28
C ASN A 23 8.24 -13.72 0.97
N ILE A 24 7.91 -12.97 2.02
CA ILE A 24 7.48 -13.52 3.31
C ILE A 24 6.15 -12.88 3.73
N ASP A 25 5.40 -13.58 4.56
CA ASP A 25 4.23 -13.03 5.25
C ASP A 25 4.65 -12.51 6.64
N CYS A 26 4.97 -11.23 6.71
CA CYS A 26 5.42 -10.59 7.97
C CYS A 26 4.39 -10.63 9.11
N CYS A 27 3.13 -11.02 8.83
CA CYS A 27 2.11 -11.19 9.87
C CYS A 27 2.10 -12.59 10.48
N ARG A 28 2.73 -13.56 9.84
CA ARG A 28 2.67 -14.98 10.21
C ARG A 28 4.03 -15.63 10.39
N GLU A 29 5.06 -15.10 9.73
CA GLU A 29 6.38 -15.67 9.68
C GLU A 29 7.39 -14.78 10.41
N ASN A 30 8.37 -15.39 11.07
CA ASN A 30 9.46 -14.64 11.67
C ASN A 30 10.44 -14.19 10.57
N ILE A 31 10.57 -12.89 10.40
CA ILE A 31 11.45 -12.25 9.41
C ILE A 31 12.91 -12.74 9.56
N GLU A 32 13.39 -12.98 10.79
CA GLU A 32 14.77 -13.39 11.05
C GLU A 32 15.14 -14.70 10.36
N ASN A 33 14.19 -15.62 10.13
CA ASN A 33 14.42 -16.88 9.45
C ASN A 33 14.79 -16.73 7.96
N PHE A 34 14.55 -15.55 7.39
CA PHE A 34 14.78 -15.24 5.97
C PHE A 34 15.96 -14.29 5.74
N ILE A 35 16.59 -13.82 6.82
CA ILE A 35 17.76 -12.95 6.75
C ILE A 35 18.99 -13.80 6.44
N THR A 36 19.73 -13.37 5.43
CA THR A 36 21.02 -13.95 5.01
C THR A 36 22.11 -12.87 5.05
N PRO A 37 23.41 -13.24 4.96
CA PRO A 37 24.51 -12.25 4.87
C PRO A 37 24.37 -11.28 3.68
N GLU A 38 23.65 -11.66 2.63
CA GLU A 38 23.41 -10.83 1.45
C GLU A 38 22.20 -9.90 1.62
N THR A 39 21.37 -10.13 2.61
CA THR A 39 20.19 -9.29 2.87
C THR A 39 20.61 -7.85 3.18
N LYS A 40 20.01 -6.87 2.52
CA LYS A 40 20.32 -5.44 2.68
C LYS A 40 19.16 -4.61 3.20
N ALA A 41 17.92 -5.06 2.94
CA ALA A 41 16.74 -4.32 3.32
C ALA A 41 15.53 -5.24 3.55
N VAL A 42 14.62 -4.75 4.38
CA VAL A 42 13.26 -5.26 4.52
C VAL A 42 12.33 -4.22 3.90
N TYR A 43 11.46 -4.66 2.97
CA TYR A 43 10.45 -3.81 2.35
C TYR A 43 9.06 -4.29 2.79
N ILE A 44 8.27 -3.41 3.39
CA ILE A 44 6.90 -3.68 3.80
C ILE A 44 5.94 -2.63 3.23
N GLU A 45 4.70 -3.04 3.00
CA GLU A 45 3.59 -2.17 2.60
C GLU A 45 2.57 -2.14 3.74
N MET A 46 2.08 -0.96 4.10
CA MET A 46 1.26 -0.75 5.30
C MET A 46 0.03 0.14 5.07
N PRO A 47 -1.20 -0.39 5.25
CA PRO A 47 -1.53 -1.82 5.18
C PRO A 47 -1.30 -2.38 3.78
N THR A 48 -1.23 -3.71 3.64
CA THR A 48 -0.93 -4.35 2.35
C THR A 48 -2.10 -4.27 1.35
N ASN A 49 -1.78 -4.36 0.06
CA ASN A 49 -2.77 -4.45 -1.01
C ASN A 49 -2.72 -5.85 -1.67
N PRO A 50 -3.82 -6.63 -1.73
CA PRO A 50 -5.19 -6.24 -1.41
C PRO A 50 -5.70 -6.70 -0.03
N MET A 51 -4.93 -7.47 0.73
CA MET A 51 -5.44 -8.18 1.91
C MET A 51 -5.52 -7.32 3.17
N MET A 52 -5.10 -6.06 3.11
CA MET A 52 -5.13 -5.13 4.26
C MET A 52 -4.40 -5.68 5.49
N ASN A 53 -3.38 -6.52 5.30
CA ASN A 53 -2.57 -7.02 6.40
C ASN A 53 -1.81 -5.87 7.06
N VAL A 54 -1.68 -5.95 8.37
CA VAL A 54 -1.03 -4.92 9.20
C VAL A 54 0.18 -5.53 9.88
N THR A 55 1.34 -4.90 9.69
CA THR A 55 2.61 -5.30 10.29
C THR A 55 3.00 -4.27 11.36
N ASP A 56 3.54 -4.69 12.50
CA ASP A 56 4.10 -3.79 13.51
C ASP A 56 5.44 -3.24 12.99
N ILE A 57 5.42 -1.97 12.57
CA ILE A 57 6.60 -1.31 11.98
C ILE A 57 7.74 -1.21 12.99
N ALA A 58 7.44 -0.92 14.26
CA ALA A 58 8.47 -0.79 15.30
C ALA A 58 9.15 -2.13 15.56
N ALA A 59 8.39 -3.22 15.63
CA ALA A 59 8.95 -4.57 15.80
C ALA A 59 9.85 -4.97 14.63
N VAL A 60 9.43 -4.69 13.39
CA VAL A 60 10.27 -4.94 12.20
C VAL A 60 11.52 -4.04 12.20
N SER A 61 11.41 -2.80 12.65
CA SER A 61 12.53 -1.88 12.77
C SER A 61 13.60 -2.40 13.75
N GLU A 62 13.19 -2.97 14.89
CA GLU A 62 14.13 -3.57 15.84
C GLU A 62 14.91 -4.74 15.21
N ILE A 63 14.21 -5.61 14.47
CA ILE A 63 14.84 -6.71 13.73
C ILE A 63 15.82 -6.16 12.68
N ALA A 64 15.38 -5.20 11.87
CA ALA A 64 16.21 -4.60 10.83
C ALA A 64 17.49 -3.97 11.42
N LYS A 65 17.38 -3.21 12.50
CA LYS A 65 18.52 -2.60 13.21
C LYS A 65 19.47 -3.63 13.76
N LYS A 66 18.97 -4.69 14.40
CA LYS A 66 19.77 -5.80 14.95
C LYS A 66 20.65 -6.44 13.87
N HIS A 67 20.17 -6.53 12.65
CA HIS A 67 20.87 -7.15 11.52
C HIS A 67 21.56 -6.15 10.57
N GLY A 68 21.56 -4.86 10.89
CA GLY A 68 22.15 -3.81 10.04
C GLY A 68 21.45 -3.62 8.69
N LEU A 69 20.15 -3.90 8.62
CA LEU A 69 19.34 -3.79 7.43
C LEU A 69 18.62 -2.45 7.35
N LEU A 70 18.30 -2.01 6.14
CA LEU A 70 17.38 -0.88 5.92
C LEU A 70 15.92 -1.35 6.04
N LEU A 71 15.11 -0.59 6.75
CA LEU A 71 13.65 -0.76 6.74
C LEU A 71 13.01 0.26 5.79
N ILE A 72 12.35 -0.25 4.75
CA ILE A 72 11.62 0.54 3.75
C ILE A 72 10.13 0.27 3.93
N VAL A 73 9.34 1.34 4.13
CA VAL A 73 7.90 1.23 4.36
C VAL A 73 7.14 1.98 3.28
N ASP A 74 6.34 1.29 2.49
CA ASP A 74 5.36 1.93 1.62
C ASP A 74 4.13 2.32 2.45
N ASN A 75 3.97 3.62 2.65
CA ASN A 75 2.93 4.22 3.47
C ASN A 75 1.82 4.89 2.62
N THR A 76 1.67 4.46 1.39
CA THR A 76 0.75 5.09 0.42
C THR A 76 -0.68 5.13 0.93
N PHE A 77 -1.19 4.05 1.54
CA PHE A 77 -2.59 3.96 1.97
C PHE A 77 -2.91 4.75 3.24
N MET A 78 -1.93 4.95 4.09
CA MET A 78 -2.10 5.73 5.31
C MET A 78 -1.83 7.22 5.09
N SER A 79 -1.03 7.56 4.10
CA SER A 79 -0.47 8.89 3.90
C SER A 79 0.29 9.41 5.14
N PRO A 80 1.05 10.50 5.07
CA PRO A 80 1.70 11.08 6.25
C PRO A 80 0.69 11.68 7.24
N TYR A 81 -0.57 11.81 6.85
CA TYR A 81 -1.62 12.30 7.73
C TYR A 81 -1.96 11.32 8.85
N PHE A 82 -2.13 10.03 8.53
CA PHE A 82 -2.47 9.02 9.53
C PHE A 82 -1.27 8.30 10.12
N GLN A 83 -0.16 8.14 9.39
CA GLN A 83 0.98 7.36 9.87
C GLN A 83 2.32 7.95 9.42
N ASN A 84 3.29 7.98 10.33
CA ASN A 84 4.65 8.45 10.09
C ASN A 84 5.66 7.32 10.38
N PRO A 85 5.98 6.46 9.41
CA PRO A 85 6.86 5.31 9.64
C PRO A 85 8.29 5.68 10.09
N LEU A 86 8.80 6.87 9.75
CA LEU A 86 10.12 7.32 10.23
C LEU A 86 10.16 7.42 11.76
N ASP A 87 9.06 7.86 12.39
CA ASP A 87 8.94 7.97 13.85
C ASP A 87 8.88 6.58 14.51
N LEU A 88 8.54 5.56 13.73
CA LEU A 88 8.48 4.14 14.14
C LEU A 88 9.76 3.38 13.81
N GLY A 89 10.77 4.07 13.29
CA GLY A 89 12.10 3.55 13.04
C GLY A 89 12.36 3.06 11.62
N ALA A 90 11.48 3.35 10.65
CA ALA A 90 11.79 3.15 9.24
C ALA A 90 12.94 4.06 8.79
N ASP A 91 13.76 3.59 7.86
CA ASP A 91 14.85 4.35 7.26
C ASP A 91 14.38 5.12 6.02
N ILE A 92 13.48 4.53 5.28
CA ILE A 92 12.93 5.07 4.03
C ILE A 92 11.43 4.86 4.02
N VAL A 93 10.68 5.91 3.68
CA VAL A 93 9.25 5.84 3.44
C VAL A 93 8.95 6.11 1.98
N VAL A 94 8.14 5.24 1.39
CA VAL A 94 7.66 5.35 0.01
C VAL A 94 6.22 5.85 0.00
N HIS A 95 5.91 6.76 -0.89
CA HIS A 95 4.53 7.17 -1.17
C HIS A 95 4.27 7.22 -2.67
N SER A 96 3.20 6.59 -3.11
CA SER A 96 2.61 6.94 -4.39
C SER A 96 1.85 8.27 -4.25
N GLY A 97 2.46 9.35 -4.75
CA GLY A 97 1.80 10.66 -4.80
C GLY A 97 0.57 10.69 -5.71
N THR A 98 0.48 9.74 -6.64
CA THR A 98 -0.68 9.49 -7.50
C THR A 98 -1.99 9.25 -6.70
N LYS A 99 -1.87 8.78 -5.46
CA LYS A 99 -3.00 8.41 -4.61
C LYS A 99 -3.46 9.58 -3.75
N TYR A 100 -3.43 9.45 -2.44
CA TYR A 100 -3.99 10.44 -1.51
C TYR A 100 -3.27 11.78 -1.50
N LEU A 101 -1.96 11.82 -1.75
CA LEU A 101 -1.22 13.09 -1.78
C LEU A 101 -1.71 14.00 -2.91
N GLY A 102 -1.82 13.49 -4.13
CA GLY A 102 -2.48 14.21 -5.23
C GLY A 102 -3.99 14.33 -5.02
N GLY A 103 -4.65 13.19 -4.81
CA GLY A 103 -6.04 13.11 -4.37
C GLY A 103 -7.10 13.38 -5.45
N HIS A 104 -6.71 13.71 -6.67
CA HIS A 104 -7.63 14.14 -7.74
C HIS A 104 -7.53 13.27 -9.02
N ASN A 105 -6.73 12.19 -9.02
CA ASN A 105 -6.52 11.29 -10.16
C ASN A 105 -6.04 11.98 -11.45
N ASP A 106 -5.32 13.09 -11.32
CA ASP A 106 -4.88 13.97 -12.40
C ASP A 106 -3.35 14.04 -12.57
N THR A 107 -2.60 13.34 -11.73
CA THR A 107 -1.12 13.32 -11.77
C THR A 107 -0.56 11.94 -11.43
N LEU A 108 0.66 11.68 -11.86
CA LEU A 108 1.48 10.53 -11.48
C LEU A 108 2.71 11.04 -10.74
N ALA A 109 2.87 10.62 -9.48
CA ALA A 109 4.00 11.04 -8.67
C ALA A 109 4.42 9.94 -7.70
N GLY A 110 5.70 9.95 -7.31
CA GLY A 110 6.25 9.10 -6.26
C GLY A 110 7.18 9.90 -5.37
N PHE A 111 7.24 9.52 -4.08
CA PHE A 111 8.11 10.15 -3.11
C PHE A 111 8.89 9.10 -2.33
N LEU A 112 10.18 9.39 -2.14
CA LEU A 112 11.04 8.72 -1.19
C LEU A 112 11.39 9.72 -0.09
N VAL A 113 11.11 9.35 1.16
CA VAL A 113 11.33 10.22 2.31
C VAL A 113 12.28 9.53 3.28
N THR A 114 13.26 10.24 3.77
CA THR A 114 14.22 9.75 4.76
C THR A 114 14.67 10.89 5.67
N ASN A 115 15.02 10.57 6.91
CA ASN A 115 15.68 11.46 7.84
C ASN A 115 17.20 11.23 7.90
N LYS A 116 17.75 10.35 7.03
CA LYS A 116 19.18 10.04 6.96
C LYS A 116 19.84 10.85 5.83
N PRO A 117 20.75 11.79 6.13
CA PRO A 117 21.36 12.67 5.12
C PRO A 117 22.07 11.92 4.01
N ASP A 118 22.81 10.85 4.34
CA ASP A 118 23.55 10.03 3.39
C ASP A 118 22.64 9.30 2.39
N ILE A 119 21.44 8.88 2.81
CA ILE A 119 20.43 8.29 1.94
C ILE A 119 19.79 9.38 1.07
N GLY A 120 19.50 10.56 1.68
CA GLY A 120 18.95 11.70 0.96
C GLY A 120 19.86 12.19 -0.17
N GLU A 121 21.17 12.26 0.06
CA GLU A 121 22.16 12.61 -0.96
C GLU A 121 22.18 11.61 -2.11
N LYS A 122 22.12 10.29 -1.81
CA LYS A 122 22.02 9.24 -2.83
C LYS A 122 20.74 9.37 -3.67
N PHE A 123 19.60 9.70 -3.05
CA PHE A 123 18.35 9.94 -3.77
C PHE A 123 18.46 11.15 -4.70
N ALA A 124 19.00 12.27 -4.20
CA ALA A 124 19.21 13.47 -5.02
C ALA A 124 20.13 13.19 -6.22
N PHE A 125 21.21 12.44 -6.01
CA PHE A 125 22.11 12.02 -7.07
C PHE A 125 21.38 11.15 -8.10
N LEU A 126 20.61 10.14 -7.67
CA LEU A 126 19.89 9.24 -8.58
C LEU A 126 18.82 9.98 -9.38
N ILE A 127 18.03 10.85 -8.76
CA ILE A 127 17.01 11.65 -9.46
C ILE A 127 17.66 12.51 -10.55
N LYS A 128 18.75 13.20 -10.20
CA LYS A 128 19.50 14.03 -11.15
C LYS A 128 20.08 13.22 -12.31
N THR A 129 20.64 12.04 -12.00
CA THR A 129 21.34 11.21 -12.99
C THR A 129 20.38 10.48 -13.94
N THR A 130 19.26 10.00 -13.42
CA THR A 130 18.26 9.24 -14.19
C THR A 130 17.21 10.11 -14.86
N GLY A 131 17.12 11.39 -14.47
CA GLY A 131 16.07 12.28 -14.94
C GLY A 131 14.68 11.96 -14.40
N ALA A 132 14.57 11.18 -13.29
CA ALA A 132 13.31 10.75 -12.69
C ALA A 132 12.63 11.86 -11.84
N GLY A 133 12.98 13.12 -12.06
CA GLY A 133 12.37 14.26 -11.38
C GLY A 133 10.92 14.47 -11.80
N LEU A 134 10.08 14.85 -10.84
CA LEU A 134 8.69 15.18 -11.11
C LEU A 134 8.59 16.45 -11.96
N SER A 135 7.67 16.48 -12.93
CA SER A 135 7.47 17.66 -13.77
C SER A 135 7.00 18.86 -12.94
N PRO A 136 7.26 20.11 -13.37
CA PRO A 136 6.76 21.30 -12.68
C PRO A 136 5.24 21.32 -12.53
N PHE A 137 4.51 20.87 -13.55
CA PHE A 137 3.06 20.83 -13.53
C PHE A 137 2.53 19.78 -12.54
N ASP A 138 3.08 18.56 -12.55
CA ASP A 138 2.72 17.53 -11.58
C ASP A 138 3.07 17.96 -10.15
N SER A 139 4.21 18.63 -9.97
CA SER A 139 4.61 19.20 -8.67
C SER A 139 3.59 20.22 -8.18
N PHE A 140 3.09 21.09 -9.05
CA PHE A 140 2.03 22.05 -8.72
C PHE A 140 0.74 21.36 -8.32
N LEU A 141 0.30 20.32 -9.06
CA LEU A 141 -0.90 19.56 -8.74
C LEU A 141 -0.78 18.86 -7.38
N ILE A 142 0.37 18.25 -7.09
CA ILE A 142 0.63 17.61 -5.79
C ILE A 142 0.61 18.65 -4.65
N LEU A 143 1.31 19.76 -4.79
CA LEU A 143 1.31 20.83 -3.77
C LEU A 143 -0.10 21.37 -3.50
N ARG A 144 -0.92 21.48 -4.53
CA ARG A 144 -2.33 21.87 -4.40
C ARG A 144 -3.16 20.76 -3.71
N GLY A 145 -2.94 19.50 -4.08
CA GLY A 145 -3.65 18.35 -3.51
C GLY A 145 -3.38 18.16 -2.02
N ILE A 146 -2.13 18.34 -1.58
CA ILE A 146 -1.74 18.19 -0.17
C ILE A 146 -2.50 19.16 0.75
N LYS A 147 -2.87 20.34 0.28
CA LYS A 147 -3.59 21.35 1.08
C LYS A 147 -4.94 20.85 1.63
N THR A 148 -5.56 19.87 0.97
CA THR A 148 -6.82 19.26 1.38
C THR A 148 -6.67 17.84 1.89
N LEU A 149 -5.44 17.37 2.09
CA LEU A 149 -5.16 15.97 2.48
C LEU A 149 -5.91 15.58 3.75
N ALA A 150 -5.85 16.40 4.80
CA ALA A 150 -6.48 16.11 6.09
C ALA A 150 -7.98 15.85 5.94
N VAL A 151 -8.73 16.80 5.41
CA VAL A 151 -10.19 16.67 5.27
C VAL A 151 -10.60 15.52 4.36
N ARG A 152 -9.79 15.22 3.33
CA ARG A 152 -10.05 14.08 2.43
C ARG A 152 -9.79 12.75 3.14
N MET A 153 -8.72 12.64 3.91
CA MET A 153 -8.38 11.42 4.64
C MET A 153 -9.41 11.11 5.73
N GLU A 154 -9.80 12.12 6.50
CA GLU A 154 -10.83 11.98 7.54
C GLU A 154 -12.16 11.53 6.96
N LYS A 155 -12.61 12.22 5.90
CA LYS A 155 -13.89 11.87 5.26
C LYS A 155 -13.86 10.51 4.58
N ALA A 156 -12.75 10.17 3.94
CA ALA A 156 -12.57 8.86 3.31
C ALA A 156 -12.57 7.73 4.35
N GLN A 157 -11.93 7.92 5.51
CA GLN A 157 -11.96 6.95 6.61
C GLN A 157 -13.37 6.79 7.19
N GLU A 158 -14.06 7.91 7.46
CA GLU A 158 -15.45 7.87 7.94
C GLU A 158 -16.34 7.06 6.98
N ASN A 159 -16.20 7.31 5.69
CA ASN A 159 -16.96 6.61 4.66
C ASN A 159 -16.56 5.11 4.59
N ALA A 160 -15.27 4.80 4.70
CA ALA A 160 -14.80 3.41 4.69
C ALA A 160 -15.38 2.60 5.86
N LEU A 161 -15.42 3.17 7.06
CA LEU A 161 -16.03 2.52 8.23
C LEU A 161 -17.52 2.24 8.00
N LYS A 162 -18.27 3.24 7.55
CA LYS A 162 -19.71 3.09 7.26
C LYS A 162 -19.97 2.02 6.19
N ILE A 163 -19.13 1.98 5.15
CA ILE A 163 -19.22 0.97 4.09
C ILE A 163 -18.86 -0.42 4.64
N ALA A 164 -17.81 -0.52 5.46
CA ALA A 164 -17.42 -1.79 6.07
C ALA A 164 -18.54 -2.37 6.95
N GLU A 165 -19.14 -1.55 7.80
CA GLU A 165 -20.27 -1.94 8.63
C GLU A 165 -21.49 -2.36 7.80
N TRP A 166 -21.81 -1.59 6.75
CA TRP A 166 -22.90 -1.94 5.85
C TRP A 166 -22.64 -3.26 5.09
N LEU A 167 -21.40 -3.47 4.61
CA LEU A 167 -21.02 -4.71 3.93
C LEU A 167 -21.16 -5.95 4.81
N LYS A 168 -20.86 -5.85 6.10
CA LYS A 168 -21.06 -6.95 7.07
C LYS A 168 -22.50 -7.42 7.17
N LEU A 169 -23.46 -6.57 6.85
CA LEU A 169 -24.89 -6.91 6.89
C LEU A 169 -25.39 -7.56 5.58
N GLN A 170 -24.57 -7.60 4.54
CA GLN A 170 -24.98 -8.15 3.23
C GLN A 170 -24.80 -9.66 3.20
N LYS A 171 -25.87 -10.40 2.89
CA LYS A 171 -25.87 -11.88 2.83
C LYS A 171 -24.84 -12.46 1.86
N SER A 172 -24.57 -11.76 0.75
CA SER A 172 -23.63 -12.16 -0.29
C SER A 172 -22.17 -11.84 0.02
N VAL A 173 -21.90 -11.14 1.12
CA VAL A 173 -20.55 -10.81 1.57
C VAL A 173 -20.13 -11.82 2.64
N THR A 174 -19.07 -12.58 2.35
CA THR A 174 -18.60 -13.63 3.25
C THR A 174 -17.56 -13.14 4.26
N ARG A 175 -16.84 -12.07 3.92
CA ARG A 175 -15.84 -11.45 4.80
C ARG A 175 -15.61 -9.98 4.42
N VAL A 176 -15.45 -9.13 5.42
CA VAL A 176 -14.97 -7.74 5.26
C VAL A 176 -13.63 -7.61 5.96
N ILE A 177 -12.65 -7.02 5.28
CA ILE A 177 -11.29 -6.83 5.77
C ILE A 177 -10.99 -5.34 5.76
N TYR A 178 -11.05 -4.72 6.92
CA TYR A 178 -10.76 -3.30 7.11
C TYR A 178 -10.03 -3.11 8.44
N PRO A 179 -8.85 -2.49 8.46
CA PRO A 179 -8.06 -2.32 9.69
C PRO A 179 -8.78 -1.55 10.80
N GLY A 180 -9.80 -0.77 10.46
CA GLY A 180 -10.63 -0.03 11.42
C GLY A 180 -11.75 -0.82 12.09
N LEU A 181 -11.93 -2.10 11.75
CA LEU A 181 -12.87 -2.98 12.45
C LEU A 181 -12.18 -3.65 13.63
N PRO A 182 -12.80 -3.68 14.84
CA PRO A 182 -12.20 -4.28 16.03
C PRO A 182 -11.80 -5.75 15.88
N GLU A 183 -12.50 -6.50 15.02
CA GLU A 183 -12.20 -7.90 14.72
C GLU A 183 -11.04 -8.10 13.75
N HIS A 184 -10.49 -7.04 13.18
CA HIS A 184 -9.33 -7.13 12.31
C HIS A 184 -8.07 -7.47 13.14
N GLN A 185 -7.31 -8.50 12.69
CA GLN A 185 -6.11 -8.97 13.41
C GLN A 185 -5.06 -7.89 13.68
N GLY A 186 -5.01 -6.83 12.87
CA GLY A 186 -4.09 -5.72 13.02
C GLY A 186 -4.68 -4.47 13.69
N TYR A 187 -5.91 -4.54 14.22
CA TYR A 187 -6.60 -3.38 14.78
C TYR A 187 -5.81 -2.71 15.93
N GLU A 188 -5.33 -3.49 16.89
CA GLU A 188 -4.58 -2.95 18.04
C GLU A 188 -3.19 -2.43 17.62
N ILE A 189 -2.56 -3.06 16.61
CA ILE A 189 -1.29 -2.56 16.04
C ILE A 189 -1.54 -1.20 15.38
N MET A 190 -2.59 -1.06 14.59
CA MET A 190 -2.93 0.21 13.94
C MET A 190 -3.22 1.31 14.94
N LYS A 191 -3.96 1.04 16.01
CA LYS A 191 -4.21 2.01 17.10
C LYS A 191 -2.93 2.51 17.77
N LYS A 192 -1.94 1.65 17.88
CA LYS A 192 -0.65 1.99 18.50
C LYS A 192 0.24 2.82 17.58
N GLN A 193 0.27 2.51 16.27
CA GLN A 193 1.25 3.06 15.34
C GLN A 193 0.71 4.13 14.39
N ALA A 194 -0.61 4.38 14.39
CA ALA A 194 -1.24 5.33 13.47
C ALA A 194 -2.32 6.16 14.19
N ARG A 195 -2.61 7.33 13.64
CA ARG A 195 -3.68 8.23 14.10
C ARG A 195 -5.05 7.89 13.52
N GLY A 196 -5.12 6.86 12.68
CA GLY A 196 -6.32 6.38 12.02
C GLY A 196 -6.08 5.04 11.34
N PHE A 197 -7.09 4.57 10.61
CA PHE A 197 -7.12 3.23 9.99
C PHE A 197 -7.05 3.27 8.46
N GLY A 198 -6.94 4.46 7.89
CA GLY A 198 -7.00 4.64 6.44
C GLY A 198 -8.40 4.48 5.86
N ALA A 199 -8.47 4.46 4.54
CA ALA A 199 -9.75 4.44 3.82
C ALA A 199 -9.89 3.27 2.84
N MET A 200 -8.94 2.34 2.86
CA MET A 200 -8.97 1.15 2.01
C MET A 200 -9.56 -0.03 2.77
N LEU A 201 -10.49 -0.71 2.14
CA LEU A 201 -11.09 -1.95 2.64
C LEU A 201 -11.18 -2.98 1.49
N THR A 202 -11.18 -4.24 1.87
CA THR A 202 -11.42 -5.37 0.96
C THR A 202 -12.58 -6.20 1.49
N PHE A 203 -13.34 -6.79 0.60
CA PHE A 203 -14.38 -7.74 0.99
C PHE A 203 -14.40 -8.95 0.05
N GLN A 204 -14.82 -10.07 0.58
CA GLN A 204 -15.00 -11.31 -0.14
C GLN A 204 -16.48 -11.58 -0.35
N VAL A 205 -16.80 -12.19 -1.48
CA VAL A 205 -18.15 -12.58 -1.86
C VAL A 205 -18.20 -14.06 -2.21
N GLU A 206 -19.39 -14.61 -2.25
CA GLU A 206 -19.66 -16.05 -2.42
C GLU A 206 -19.06 -16.67 -3.70
N SER A 207 -18.85 -15.88 -4.78
CA SER A 207 -18.31 -16.41 -6.02
C SER A 207 -17.62 -15.38 -6.89
N LYS A 208 -16.66 -15.82 -7.72
CA LYS A 208 -16.00 -15.00 -8.74
C LYS A 208 -17.01 -14.38 -9.71
N LYS A 209 -18.03 -15.14 -10.12
CA LYS A 209 -19.09 -14.65 -11.03
C LYS A 209 -19.83 -13.47 -10.41
N PHE A 210 -20.15 -13.56 -9.12
CA PHE A 210 -20.80 -12.48 -8.40
C PHE A 210 -19.89 -11.26 -8.25
N ALA A 211 -18.61 -11.45 -7.92
CA ALA A 211 -17.64 -10.36 -7.85
C ALA A 211 -17.53 -9.60 -9.18
N LEU A 212 -17.43 -10.31 -10.31
CA LEU A 212 -17.43 -9.68 -11.64
C LEU A 212 -18.71 -8.90 -11.91
N SER A 213 -19.89 -9.45 -11.56
CA SER A 213 -21.16 -8.75 -11.74
C SER A 213 -21.28 -7.47 -10.93
N ILE A 214 -20.64 -7.42 -9.74
CA ILE A 214 -20.56 -6.17 -8.95
C ILE A 214 -19.76 -5.13 -9.71
N LEU A 215 -18.58 -5.49 -10.23
CA LEU A 215 -17.70 -4.57 -10.96
C LEU A 215 -18.39 -3.98 -12.20
N GLU A 216 -19.22 -4.77 -12.89
CA GLU A 216 -19.98 -4.32 -14.06
C GLU A 216 -21.14 -3.36 -13.69
N LYS A 217 -21.76 -3.54 -12.52
CA LYS A 217 -22.97 -2.83 -12.10
C LYS A 217 -22.72 -1.63 -11.20
N VAL A 218 -21.52 -1.48 -10.63
CA VAL A 218 -21.20 -0.33 -9.78
C VAL A 218 -21.28 0.96 -10.58
N ARG A 219 -22.13 1.89 -10.13
CA ARG A 219 -22.38 3.18 -10.80
C ARG A 219 -21.35 4.24 -10.47
N MET A 220 -20.76 4.19 -9.29
CA MET A 220 -19.72 5.11 -8.83
C MET A 220 -18.40 4.38 -8.73
N ILE A 221 -17.63 4.37 -9.82
CA ILE A 221 -16.22 4.02 -9.80
C ILE A 221 -15.44 5.30 -10.00
N CYS A 222 -14.83 5.80 -8.94
CA CYS A 222 -13.86 6.87 -9.01
C CYS A 222 -12.48 6.23 -9.21
N GLY A 223 -12.11 5.93 -10.45
CA GLY A 223 -10.82 5.29 -10.75
C GLY A 223 -10.61 5.04 -12.24
N LYS A 224 -9.38 4.82 -12.62
CA LYS A 224 -8.87 4.73 -14.00
C LYS A 224 -9.52 3.69 -14.93
N SER A 225 -10.47 2.87 -14.49
CA SER A 225 -10.91 1.67 -15.21
C SER A 225 -11.99 1.89 -16.29
N ARG A 226 -12.58 3.08 -16.41
CA ARG A 226 -13.70 3.29 -17.35
C ARG A 226 -13.34 3.75 -18.77
N ARG A 227 -12.05 4.00 -19.09
CA ARG A 227 -11.70 4.58 -20.39
C ARG A 227 -11.05 3.64 -21.41
N SER A 228 -10.78 2.41 -21.06
CA SER A 228 -10.30 1.43 -22.04
C SER A 228 -11.20 0.21 -22.03
N GLY A 229 -11.98 0.03 -23.10
CA GLY A 229 -12.77 -1.18 -23.36
C GLY A 229 -11.95 -2.42 -23.63
N ASN A 230 -10.80 -2.58 -22.99
CA ASN A 230 -9.92 -3.72 -23.14
C ASN A 230 -10.04 -4.67 -21.97
N ALA A 231 -10.37 -5.91 -22.27
CA ALA A 231 -10.43 -7.04 -21.35
C ALA A 231 -9.13 -7.26 -20.55
N ASP A 232 -7.99 -6.75 -21.02
CA ASP A 232 -6.68 -6.86 -20.40
C ASP A 232 -6.56 -6.10 -19.06
N TYR A 233 -7.40 -5.09 -18.81
CA TYR A 233 -7.41 -4.38 -17.54
C TYR A 233 -8.11 -5.16 -16.42
N LEU A 234 -9.01 -6.05 -16.78
CA LEU A 234 -9.62 -6.99 -15.83
C LEU A 234 -8.62 -8.04 -15.35
N SER A 235 -7.63 -8.41 -16.16
CA SER A 235 -6.58 -9.35 -15.77
C SER A 235 -5.67 -8.79 -14.67
N HIS A 236 -5.36 -7.49 -14.68
CA HIS A 236 -4.56 -6.86 -13.62
C HIS A 236 -5.30 -6.69 -12.29
N TYR A 237 -6.63 -6.56 -12.33
CA TYR A 237 -7.47 -6.60 -11.14
C TYR A 237 -7.74 -8.03 -10.67
N THR A 238 -7.82 -9.01 -11.59
CA THR A 238 -8.01 -10.42 -11.23
C THR A 238 -6.76 -11.06 -10.65
N ASP A 239 -5.56 -10.60 -10.98
CA ASP A 239 -4.32 -11.02 -10.30
C ASP A 239 -4.23 -10.48 -8.86
N SER A 240 -4.89 -9.37 -8.56
CA SER A 240 -5.07 -8.85 -7.19
C SER A 240 -6.28 -9.47 -6.48
N PHE A 241 -7.28 -9.94 -7.22
CA PHE A 241 -8.40 -10.75 -6.73
C PHE A 241 -8.03 -12.24 -6.84
N ARG A 242 -7.15 -12.74 -6.00
CA ARG A 242 -7.12 -14.18 -5.74
C ARG A 242 -8.40 -14.55 -5.00
N CYS A 243 -9.43 -14.92 -5.74
CA CYS A 243 -10.47 -15.78 -5.18
C CYS A 243 -9.78 -17.08 -4.76
N THR A 244 -9.42 -17.21 -3.50
CA THR A 244 -9.21 -18.53 -2.92
C THR A 244 -10.58 -19.17 -2.82
N ALA A 245 -11.03 -19.82 -3.91
CA ALA A 245 -12.04 -20.85 -3.79
C ALA A 245 -11.40 -21.88 -2.86
N GLY A 246 -11.98 -22.08 -1.68
CA GLY A 246 -11.64 -23.21 -0.84
C GLY A 246 -11.80 -24.46 -1.69
N ASN A 247 -10.75 -25.25 -1.80
CA ASN A 247 -10.87 -26.61 -2.31
C ASN A 247 -11.74 -27.40 -1.35
N PRO A 248 -12.60 -28.29 -1.88
CA PRO A 248 -13.44 -29.14 -1.07
C PRO A 248 -12.63 -30.05 -0.14
#